data_fef6830d3bc87bb52f653326fc71ee65
#
_entry.id   fef6830d3bc87bb52f653326fc71ee65
#
_cell.length_a   1.000
_cell.length_b   1.000
_cell.length_c   1.000
_cell.angle_alpha   90.00
_cell.angle_beta   90.00
_cell.angle_gamma   90.00
#
_symmetry.space_group_name_H-M   'P 1'
#
loop_
_entity.id
_entity.type
_entity.pdbx_description
1 polymer ?
#
loop_
_entity_poly.entity_id
_entity_poly.type
_entity_poly.pdbx_seq_one_letter_code
_entity_poly.pdbx_strand_id
1 'polypeptide(L)'
;MSSKRFKKLTEDNNLKGDIFSKLISEIKKNCTVKFDESIDLSLQIYNKQKKNEINIRTSVNLPCGTGKSVKIGVVCEDTKQQNAKDAGAEVVGGDELIEKIKSGDLDFDKLICTSSMMPKLAKLGKVLGPKGLMPNPKLGTVSDDISTAVKNAKSGQVEIRNDKDGNI
;
A
#
# COMPACT_ATOMS: atom_id res chain seq x y z
N MET A 1 -2.89 -32.43 -15.35
CA MET A 1 -1.57 -32.86 -15.90
C MET A 1 -0.66 -31.66 -15.96
N SER A 2 0.51 -31.68 -15.27
CA SER A 2 1.49 -30.59 -15.35
C SER A 2 2.21 -30.60 -16.69
N SER A 3 2.48 -29.40 -17.24
CA SER A 3 3.17 -29.26 -18.53
C SER A 3 4.61 -29.81 -18.49
N LYS A 4 5.17 -30.24 -19.63
CA LYS A 4 6.56 -30.73 -19.71
C LYS A 4 7.57 -29.67 -19.20
N ARG A 5 7.29 -28.39 -19.44
CA ARG A 5 8.08 -27.25 -18.93
C ARG A 5 8.06 -27.20 -17.40
N PHE A 6 6.88 -27.33 -16.78
CA PHE A 6 6.73 -27.28 -15.33
C PHE A 6 7.46 -28.44 -14.64
N LYS A 7 7.39 -29.65 -15.20
CA LYS A 7 8.13 -30.81 -14.66
C LYS A 7 9.63 -30.57 -14.65
N LYS A 8 10.19 -30.06 -15.77
CA LYS A 8 11.59 -29.75 -15.88
C LYS A 8 12.06 -28.67 -14.89
N LEU A 9 11.25 -27.61 -14.70
CA LEU A 9 11.52 -26.55 -13.71
C LEU A 9 11.46 -27.04 -12.26
N THR A 10 10.61 -28.03 -11.95
CA THR A 10 10.51 -28.59 -10.59
C THR A 10 11.62 -29.59 -10.26
N GLU A 11 12.18 -30.26 -11.25
CA GLU A 11 13.32 -31.18 -11.07
C GLU A 11 14.63 -30.45 -10.74
N ASP A 12 14.81 -29.25 -11.31
CA ASP A 12 16.02 -28.43 -11.16
C ASP A 12 16.00 -27.54 -9.88
N ASN A 13 14.86 -27.42 -9.19
CA ASN A 13 14.69 -26.49 -8.06
C ASN A 13 14.77 -27.17 -6.69
N ASN A 14 15.96 -27.31 -6.14
CA ASN A 14 16.22 -27.72 -4.75
C ASN A 14 16.67 -26.52 -3.88
N LEU A 15 15.97 -25.39 -3.97
CA LEU A 15 16.30 -24.10 -3.35
C LEU A 15 15.76 -23.96 -1.91
N LYS A 16 15.95 -24.96 -1.06
CA LYS A 16 15.55 -24.85 0.35
C LYS A 16 16.67 -24.19 1.16
N GLY A 17 16.39 -22.96 1.64
CA GLY A 17 17.26 -22.29 2.62
C GLY A 17 18.38 -21.42 2.04
N ASP A 18 18.34 -21.11 0.77
CA ASP A 18 19.32 -20.21 0.14
C ASP A 18 19.07 -18.73 0.41
N ILE A 19 20.12 -17.93 0.22
CA ILE A 19 20.05 -16.48 0.39
C ILE A 19 19.09 -15.89 -0.67
N PHE A 20 18.22 -14.96 -0.26
CA PHE A 20 17.17 -14.36 -1.08
C PHE A 20 17.64 -13.83 -2.45
N SER A 21 18.84 -13.24 -2.52
CA SER A 21 19.44 -12.78 -3.78
C SER A 21 19.75 -13.90 -4.78
N LYS A 22 20.16 -15.08 -4.29
CA LYS A 22 20.36 -16.26 -5.13
C LYS A 22 19.05 -16.80 -5.68
N LEU A 23 18.01 -16.86 -4.82
CA LEU A 23 16.67 -17.29 -5.22
C LEU A 23 16.12 -16.43 -6.36
N ILE A 24 16.24 -15.10 -6.26
CA ILE A 24 15.82 -14.19 -7.34
C ILE A 24 16.62 -14.43 -8.62
N SER A 25 17.93 -14.64 -8.51
CA SER A 25 18.78 -14.88 -9.69
C SER A 25 18.40 -16.17 -10.41
N GLU A 26 18.04 -17.20 -9.68
CA GLU A 26 17.61 -18.47 -10.27
C GLU A 26 16.20 -18.42 -10.85
N ILE A 27 15.28 -17.72 -10.18
CA ILE A 27 13.95 -17.46 -10.76
C ILE A 27 14.13 -16.74 -12.12
N LYS A 28 14.97 -15.72 -12.18
CA LYS A 28 15.25 -15.01 -13.45
C LYS A 28 15.86 -15.91 -14.53
N LYS A 29 16.73 -16.84 -14.18
CA LYS A 29 17.28 -17.82 -15.14
C LYS A 29 16.22 -18.77 -15.68
N ASN A 30 15.22 -19.10 -14.87
CA ASN A 30 14.13 -20.00 -15.23
C ASN A 30 13.01 -19.31 -16.03
N CYS A 31 13.06 -17.97 -16.15
CA CYS A 31 12.18 -17.18 -17.00
C CYS A 31 12.52 -17.43 -18.47
N THR A 32 11.80 -18.33 -19.14
CA THR A 32 12.07 -18.78 -20.54
C THR A 32 11.01 -18.30 -21.54
N VAL A 33 10.08 -17.49 -21.11
CA VAL A 33 9.02 -16.93 -21.98
C VAL A 33 9.45 -15.64 -22.66
N LYS A 34 8.70 -15.23 -23.69
CA LYS A 34 9.01 -14.03 -24.49
C LYS A 34 8.30 -12.76 -24.00
N PHE A 35 7.58 -12.83 -22.89
CA PHE A 35 6.90 -11.70 -22.25
C PHE A 35 7.51 -11.44 -20.88
N ASP A 36 7.27 -10.27 -20.31
CA ASP A 36 7.72 -9.90 -18.96
C ASP A 36 6.93 -10.67 -17.92
N GLU A 37 7.61 -11.54 -17.17
CA GLU A 37 7.01 -12.35 -16.10
C GLU A 37 7.01 -11.53 -14.80
N SER A 38 5.90 -11.62 -14.03
CA SER A 38 5.80 -11.05 -12.69
C SER A 38 6.28 -12.04 -11.64
N ILE A 39 6.88 -11.52 -10.57
CA ILE A 39 7.30 -12.31 -9.40
C ILE A 39 6.39 -11.94 -8.24
N ASP A 40 5.71 -12.93 -7.69
CA ASP A 40 4.89 -12.79 -6.49
C ASP A 40 5.62 -13.40 -5.29
N LEU A 41 5.65 -12.66 -4.18
CA LEU A 41 6.24 -13.10 -2.93
C LEU A 41 5.13 -13.31 -1.90
N SER A 42 5.00 -14.52 -1.40
CA SER A 42 4.12 -14.83 -0.28
C SER A 42 4.93 -15.14 0.97
N LEU A 43 4.63 -14.44 2.06
CA LEU A 43 5.27 -14.61 3.36
C LEU A 43 4.27 -15.18 4.35
N GLN A 44 4.60 -16.31 4.99
CA GLN A 44 3.81 -16.88 6.05
C GLN A 44 4.49 -16.62 7.40
N ILE A 45 3.79 -15.92 8.28
CA ILE A 45 4.26 -15.66 9.63
C ILE A 45 3.89 -16.83 10.53
N TYR A 46 4.90 -17.51 11.06
CA TYR A 46 4.67 -18.61 11.98
C TYR A 46 4.50 -18.11 13.41
N ASN A 47 3.31 -18.34 13.99
CA ASN A 47 3.06 -18.05 15.40
C ASN A 47 3.15 -19.33 16.23
N LYS A 48 4.16 -19.44 17.10
CA LYS A 48 4.30 -20.57 18.05
C LYS A 48 3.20 -20.58 19.11
N GLN A 49 2.60 -19.44 19.41
CA GLN A 49 1.55 -19.29 20.42
C GLN A 49 0.19 -19.14 19.74
N LYS A 50 -0.52 -20.24 19.57
CA LYS A 50 -1.85 -20.31 18.93
C LYS A 50 -2.96 -19.44 19.57
N LYS A 51 -2.68 -18.71 20.66
CA LYS A 51 -3.68 -17.94 21.42
C LYS A 51 -3.84 -16.47 21.00
N ASN A 52 -2.87 -15.90 20.28
CA ASN A 52 -2.95 -14.50 19.87
C ASN A 52 -2.92 -14.40 18.36
N GLU A 53 -3.97 -13.85 17.77
CA GLU A 53 -3.98 -13.49 16.35
C GLU A 53 -2.88 -12.43 16.12
N ILE A 54 -1.97 -12.72 15.21
CA ILE A 54 -0.98 -11.75 14.77
C ILE A 54 -1.72 -10.75 13.87
N ASN A 55 -1.75 -9.50 14.25
CA ASN A 55 -2.31 -8.43 13.44
C ASN A 55 -1.21 -7.42 13.13
N ILE A 56 -0.57 -7.61 11.99
CA ILE A 56 0.44 -6.68 11.46
C ILE A 56 -0.27 -5.73 10.50
N ARG A 57 -0.19 -4.46 10.82
CA ARG A 57 -0.61 -3.38 9.93
C ARG A 57 0.39 -2.25 10.02
N THR A 58 1.23 -2.12 9.01
CA THR A 58 2.30 -1.14 8.97
C THR A 58 2.48 -0.59 7.56
N SER A 59 3.19 0.51 7.44
CA SER A 59 3.58 1.07 6.16
C SER A 59 5.09 0.98 5.96
N VAL A 60 5.50 0.68 4.76
CA VAL A 60 6.91 0.60 4.36
C VAL A 60 7.13 1.48 3.14
N ASN A 61 8.20 2.27 3.16
CA ASN A 61 8.62 3.06 2.01
C ASN A 61 9.56 2.22 1.15
N LEU A 62 9.17 1.98 -0.09
CA LEU A 62 10.01 1.27 -1.05
C LEU A 62 11.10 2.21 -1.60
N PRO A 63 12.38 1.81 -1.59
CA PRO A 63 13.48 2.68 -2.01
C PRO A 63 13.40 3.09 -3.50
N CYS A 64 12.84 2.22 -4.34
CA CYS A 64 12.67 2.46 -5.78
C CYS A 64 11.23 2.88 -6.15
N GLY A 65 10.36 3.08 -5.15
CA GLY A 65 8.94 3.36 -5.39
C GLY A 65 8.16 2.16 -5.92
N THR A 66 6.90 2.39 -6.31
CA THR A 66 6.02 1.36 -6.87
C THR A 66 5.93 1.39 -8.40
N GLY A 67 6.58 2.36 -9.05
CA GLY A 67 6.45 2.58 -10.51
C GLY A 67 5.10 3.12 -10.97
N LYS A 68 4.14 3.31 -10.04
CA LYS A 68 2.80 3.85 -10.35
C LYS A 68 2.71 5.31 -9.90
N SER A 69 2.11 6.16 -10.72
CA SER A 69 1.71 7.51 -10.30
C SER A 69 0.45 7.38 -9.43
N VAL A 70 0.57 7.81 -8.18
CA VAL A 70 -0.52 7.74 -7.19
C VAL A 70 -1.14 9.12 -7.04
N LYS A 71 -2.43 9.24 -7.32
CA LYS A 71 -3.19 10.48 -7.08
C LYS A 71 -3.47 10.64 -5.60
N ILE A 72 -3.06 11.76 -5.02
CA ILE A 72 -3.19 12.02 -3.59
C ILE A 72 -4.25 13.08 -3.35
N GLY A 73 -5.27 12.72 -2.58
CA GLY A 73 -6.24 13.63 -2.01
C GLY A 73 -5.81 14.08 -0.61
N VAL A 74 -5.93 15.36 -0.33
CA VAL A 74 -5.62 15.93 0.98
C VAL A 74 -6.82 16.69 1.53
N VAL A 75 -7.29 16.28 2.71
CA VAL A 75 -8.33 16.97 3.46
C VAL A 75 -7.68 17.74 4.60
N CYS A 76 -7.68 19.05 4.50
CA CYS A 76 -7.07 19.93 5.49
C CYS A 76 -7.86 21.23 5.66
N GLU A 77 -7.49 21.99 6.67
CA GLU A 77 -7.99 23.34 6.88
C GLU A 77 -7.47 24.30 5.80
N ASP A 78 -8.19 25.38 5.55
CA ASP A 78 -7.87 26.35 4.51
C ASP A 78 -6.46 26.94 4.63
N THR A 79 -5.98 27.11 5.86
CA THR A 79 -4.62 27.59 6.15
C THR A 79 -3.52 26.68 5.65
N LYS A 80 -3.78 25.38 5.51
CA LYS A 80 -2.80 24.35 5.10
C LYS A 80 -2.98 23.90 3.64
N GLN A 81 -4.00 24.36 2.94
CA GLN A 81 -4.28 23.94 1.56
C GLN A 81 -3.14 24.33 0.59
N GLN A 82 -2.54 25.50 0.80
CA GLN A 82 -1.43 25.94 -0.06
C GLN A 82 -0.23 25.01 0.09
N ASN A 83 0.13 24.65 1.32
CA ASN A 83 1.24 23.72 1.59
C ASN A 83 0.98 22.34 0.97
N ALA A 84 -0.27 21.88 0.94
CA ALA A 84 -0.64 20.62 0.31
C ALA A 84 -0.45 20.67 -1.22
N LYS A 85 -0.84 21.77 -1.87
CA LYS A 85 -0.63 21.98 -3.32
C LYS A 85 0.85 22.05 -3.65
N ASP A 86 1.64 22.79 -2.87
CA ASP A 86 3.08 22.94 -3.06
C ASP A 86 3.82 21.60 -2.86
N ALA A 87 3.31 20.74 -1.99
CA ALA A 87 3.81 19.37 -1.81
C ALA A 87 3.43 18.43 -2.98
N GLY A 88 2.54 18.88 -3.87
CA GLY A 88 2.14 18.17 -5.06
C GLY A 88 0.90 17.29 -4.89
N ALA A 89 0.02 17.56 -3.93
CA ALA A 89 -1.28 16.90 -3.86
C ALA A 89 -2.15 17.34 -5.07
N GLU A 90 -2.84 16.39 -5.69
CA GLU A 90 -3.64 16.65 -6.88
C GLU A 90 -5.03 17.19 -6.52
N VAL A 91 -5.62 16.63 -5.47
CA VAL A 91 -6.93 17.01 -4.97
C VAL A 91 -6.78 17.54 -3.54
N VAL A 92 -6.99 18.83 -3.36
CA VAL A 92 -6.89 19.48 -2.04
C VAL A 92 -8.20 20.20 -1.72
N GLY A 93 -8.71 19.98 -0.53
CA GLY A 93 -9.93 20.66 -0.07
C GLY A 93 -10.22 20.47 1.40
N GLY A 94 -11.16 21.26 1.89
CA GLY A 94 -11.71 21.15 3.24
C GLY A 94 -13.04 20.42 3.24
N ASP A 95 -14.08 21.10 3.71
CA ASP A 95 -15.44 20.55 3.78
C ASP A 95 -16.04 20.26 2.39
N GLU A 96 -15.65 21.01 1.36
CA GLU A 96 -16.09 20.78 -0.03
C GLU A 96 -15.63 19.40 -0.55
N LEU A 97 -14.40 19.00 -0.23
CA LEU A 97 -13.90 17.68 -0.62
C LEU A 97 -14.62 16.56 0.15
N ILE A 98 -14.98 16.81 1.40
CA ILE A 98 -15.77 15.86 2.20
C ILE A 98 -17.15 15.64 1.57
N GLU A 99 -17.79 16.66 1.01
CA GLU A 99 -19.08 16.55 0.30
C GLU A 99 -18.94 15.76 -1.01
N LYS A 100 -17.88 15.96 -1.77
CA LYS A 100 -17.56 15.16 -2.97
C LYS A 100 -17.34 13.69 -2.62
N ILE A 101 -16.59 13.41 -1.58
CA ILE A 101 -16.41 12.04 -1.07
C ILE A 101 -17.76 11.41 -0.68
N LYS A 102 -18.66 12.19 -0.08
CA LYS A 102 -19.99 11.75 0.34
C LYS A 102 -20.87 11.39 -0.87
N SER A 103 -20.76 12.14 -1.97
CA SER A 103 -21.45 11.83 -3.23
C SER A 103 -20.86 10.63 -3.98
N GLY A 104 -19.71 10.12 -3.54
CA GLY A 104 -19.05 8.96 -4.14
C GLY A 104 -18.02 9.29 -5.23
N ASP A 105 -17.77 10.57 -5.44
CA ASP A 105 -16.74 11.04 -6.36
C ASP A 105 -15.36 10.97 -5.68
N LEU A 106 -14.56 9.98 -6.07
CA LEU A 106 -13.26 9.62 -5.48
C LEU A 106 -12.21 9.55 -6.58
N ASP A 107 -11.72 10.71 -7.00
CA ASP A 107 -10.66 10.80 -8.02
C ASP A 107 -9.26 10.85 -7.38
N PHE A 108 -9.01 9.96 -6.41
CA PHE A 108 -7.72 9.81 -5.74
C PHE A 108 -7.50 8.37 -5.27
N ASP A 109 -6.24 7.96 -5.22
CA ASP A 109 -5.82 6.61 -4.80
C ASP A 109 -5.44 6.55 -3.32
N LYS A 110 -5.02 7.68 -2.73
CA LYS A 110 -4.70 7.79 -1.30
C LYS A 110 -5.28 9.07 -0.73
N LEU A 111 -5.80 8.98 0.49
CA LEU A 111 -6.34 10.11 1.22
C LEU A 111 -5.48 10.42 2.45
N ILE A 112 -5.03 11.67 2.53
CA ILE A 112 -4.30 12.19 3.68
C ILE A 112 -5.19 13.22 4.35
N CYS A 113 -5.18 13.27 5.67
CA CYS A 113 -5.92 14.29 6.40
C CYS A 113 -5.14 14.85 7.59
N THR A 114 -5.52 16.03 8.04
CA THR A 114 -5.08 16.59 9.32
C THR A 114 -5.84 15.97 10.47
N SER A 115 -5.24 15.97 11.66
CA SER A 115 -5.83 15.42 12.88
C SER A 115 -7.18 16.07 13.20
N SER A 116 -7.32 17.38 12.94
CA SER A 116 -8.55 18.14 13.17
C SER A 116 -9.71 17.75 12.26
N MET A 117 -9.42 17.31 11.01
CA MET A 117 -10.47 16.89 10.05
C MET A 117 -10.86 15.42 10.18
N MET A 118 -10.09 14.62 10.93
CA MET A 118 -10.35 13.19 11.10
C MET A 118 -11.75 12.86 11.65
N PRO A 119 -12.32 13.59 12.63
CA PRO A 119 -13.68 13.32 13.12
C PRO A 119 -14.76 13.48 12.06
N LYS A 120 -14.58 14.42 11.13
CA LYS A 120 -15.51 14.63 10.01
C LYS A 120 -15.43 13.47 9.00
N LEU A 121 -14.21 13.02 8.67
CA LEU A 121 -13.97 11.89 7.78
C LEU A 121 -14.42 10.55 8.38
N ALA A 122 -14.38 10.39 9.69
CA ALA A 122 -14.86 9.19 10.37
C ALA A 122 -16.33 8.88 10.06
N LYS A 123 -17.15 9.92 9.87
CA LYS A 123 -18.57 9.79 9.47
C LYS A 123 -18.72 9.17 8.07
N LEU A 124 -17.70 9.28 7.22
CA LEU A 124 -17.67 8.74 5.87
C LEU A 124 -17.02 7.35 5.78
N GLY A 125 -16.76 6.72 6.91
CA GLY A 125 -16.14 5.40 6.98
C GLY A 125 -16.90 4.32 6.18
N LYS A 126 -18.21 4.45 6.00
CA LYS A 126 -19.03 3.56 5.16
C LYS A 126 -18.67 3.64 3.67
N VAL A 127 -18.20 4.79 3.19
CA VAL A 127 -17.79 5.01 1.79
C VAL A 127 -16.31 4.73 1.58
N LEU A 128 -15.46 5.23 2.47
CA LEU A 128 -14.00 5.13 2.38
C LEU A 128 -13.47 3.75 2.81
N GLY A 129 -14.13 3.09 3.77
CA GLY A 129 -13.69 1.81 4.34
C GLY A 129 -13.59 0.68 3.31
N PRO A 130 -14.66 0.36 2.54
CA PRO A 130 -14.63 -0.69 1.54
C PRO A 130 -13.59 -0.48 0.43
N LYS A 131 -13.29 0.79 0.11
CA LYS A 131 -12.28 1.16 -0.89
C LYS A 131 -10.86 1.23 -0.35
N GLY A 132 -10.65 1.02 0.96
CA GLY A 132 -9.34 1.09 1.58
C GLY A 132 -8.75 2.50 1.68
N LEU A 133 -9.56 3.55 1.46
CA LEU A 133 -9.12 4.94 1.42
C LEU A 133 -9.21 5.65 2.78
N MET A 134 -9.60 4.92 3.84
CA MET A 134 -9.75 5.51 5.17
C MET A 134 -8.40 5.89 5.77
N PRO A 135 -8.17 7.17 6.11
CA PRO A 135 -6.92 7.60 6.74
C PRO A 135 -6.69 6.90 8.08
N ASN A 136 -5.44 6.56 8.37
CA ASN A 136 -5.05 5.89 9.61
C ASN A 136 -3.76 6.50 10.16
N PRO A 137 -3.73 6.94 11.44
CA PRO A 137 -2.53 7.48 12.07
C PRO A 137 -1.33 6.51 12.03
N LYS A 138 -1.58 5.21 12.20
CA LYS A 138 -0.51 4.19 12.17
C LYS A 138 0.18 4.07 10.80
N LEU A 139 -0.50 4.47 9.74
CA LEU A 139 0.04 4.46 8.37
C LEU A 139 0.65 5.80 7.97
N GLY A 140 0.64 6.79 8.87
CA GLY A 140 1.15 8.13 8.58
C GLY A 140 0.28 8.94 7.60
N THR A 141 -0.96 8.50 7.33
CA THR A 141 -1.92 9.22 6.48
C THR A 141 -2.75 10.25 7.25
N VAL A 142 -2.62 10.29 8.57
CA VAL A 142 -3.13 11.35 9.43
C VAL A 142 -1.92 12.07 10.03
N SER A 143 -1.64 13.26 9.56
CA SER A 143 -0.50 14.07 10.01
C SER A 143 -0.81 15.55 9.90
N ASP A 144 -0.27 16.33 10.83
CA ASP A 144 -0.32 17.80 10.76
C ASP A 144 0.76 18.37 9.84
N ASP A 145 1.82 17.59 9.57
CA ASP A 145 2.82 17.86 8.53
C ASP A 145 2.41 17.19 7.20
N ILE A 146 1.62 17.94 6.44
CA ILE A 146 1.08 17.49 5.16
C ILE A 146 2.20 17.30 4.13
N SER A 147 3.21 18.18 4.14
CA SER A 147 4.27 18.16 3.14
C SER A 147 5.08 16.85 3.18
N THR A 148 5.43 16.40 4.37
CA THR A 148 6.15 15.13 4.57
C THR A 148 5.25 13.94 4.26
N ALA A 149 3.98 13.98 4.66
CA ALA A 149 3.03 12.90 4.39
C ALA A 149 2.78 12.69 2.89
N VAL A 150 2.61 13.78 2.14
CA VAL A 150 2.43 13.74 0.67
C VAL A 150 3.69 13.22 -0.03
N LYS A 151 4.87 13.69 0.36
CA LYS A 151 6.15 13.20 -0.19
C LYS A 151 6.32 11.70 0.04
N ASN A 152 6.09 11.22 1.26
CA ASN A 152 6.16 9.79 1.58
C ASN A 152 5.16 8.96 0.78
N ALA A 153 3.92 9.44 0.64
CA ALA A 153 2.90 8.76 -0.14
C ALA A 153 3.27 8.67 -1.63
N LYS A 154 3.95 9.69 -2.19
CA LYS A 154 4.47 9.71 -3.58
C LYS A 154 5.72 8.86 -3.74
N SER A 155 6.58 8.78 -2.71
CA SER A 155 7.84 8.03 -2.78
C SER A 155 7.67 6.51 -2.78
N GLY A 156 6.43 6.00 -2.84
CA GLY A 156 6.17 4.56 -2.91
C GLY A 156 5.92 3.90 -1.57
N GLN A 157 5.28 4.62 -0.66
CA GLN A 157 4.80 4.03 0.59
C GLN A 157 3.71 3.00 0.31
N VAL A 158 3.92 1.76 0.77
CA VAL A 158 2.98 0.64 0.65
C VAL A 158 2.50 0.22 2.03
N GLU A 159 1.21 -0.08 2.15
CA GLU A 159 0.63 -0.68 3.35
C GLU A 159 0.83 -2.20 3.31
N ILE A 160 1.37 -2.74 4.39
CA ILE A 160 1.51 -4.17 4.60
C ILE A 160 0.49 -4.59 5.65
N ARG A 161 -0.32 -5.59 5.32
CA ARG A 161 -1.32 -6.16 6.21
C ARG A 161 -1.31 -7.67 6.06
N ASN A 162 -1.28 -8.38 7.20
CA ASN A 162 -1.47 -9.83 7.17
C ASN A 162 -2.96 -10.20 7.16
N ASP A 163 -3.27 -11.38 6.65
CA ASP A 163 -4.57 -12.00 6.77
C ASP A 163 -4.74 -12.68 8.15
N LYS A 164 -5.89 -13.35 8.37
CA LYS A 164 -6.17 -14.07 9.61
C LYS A 164 -5.27 -15.28 9.83
N ASP A 165 -4.75 -15.86 8.76
CA ASP A 165 -3.89 -17.04 8.78
C ASP A 165 -2.40 -16.68 8.89
N GLY A 166 -2.08 -15.38 8.92
CA GLY A 166 -0.72 -14.86 9.04
C GLY A 166 0.04 -14.76 7.71
N ASN A 167 -0.65 -14.75 6.58
CA ASN A 167 -0.02 -14.57 5.28
C ASN A 167 0.05 -13.07 4.91
N ILE A 168 1.13 -12.69 4.23
CA ILE A 168 1.37 -11.37 3.66
C ILE A 168 1.70 -11.54 2.17
#